data_a3bccce45bd50938ec6b009d2410133c
#
_entry.id   a3bccce45bd50938ec6b009d2410133c
#
_cell.length_a   1.000
_cell.length_b   1.000
_cell.length_c   1.000
_cell.angle_alpha   90.00
_cell.angle_beta   90.00
_cell.angle_gamma   90.00
#
_symmetry.space_group_name_H-M   'P 1'
#
loop_
_entity.id
_entity.type
_entity.pdbx_description
1 polymer ?
#
loop_
_entity_poly.entity_id
_entity_poly.type
_entity_poly.pdbx_seq_one_letter_code
_entity_poly.pdbx_strand_id
1 'polypeptide(L)'
;MPIVRSRSWVAAPIDEVFAFFDDPTNLASLMPPPAQIRLLSIDPAPPRPGSVFQFRYGVGPVQRTWTVRLVDRVPNRAFVDETLSGPMVRFHHSHTFRPGRRGGTWIEDRVDFHVGPDGRMGAAVDALAGLVMRLTFVWRHARQRRLLRG
;
A
#
# COMPACT_ATOMS: atom_id res chain seq x y z
N MET A 1 -18.23 6.71 -0.28
CA MET A 1 -17.02 6.19 0.38
C MET A 1 -15.81 6.75 -0.30
N PRO A 2 -14.84 7.27 0.44
CA PRO A 2 -13.69 7.91 -0.17
C PRO A 2 -12.80 6.91 -0.90
N ILE A 3 -12.37 7.32 -2.09
CA ILE A 3 -11.45 6.54 -2.92
C ILE A 3 -10.28 7.45 -3.28
N VAL A 4 -9.07 6.98 -3.03
CA VAL A 4 -7.83 7.60 -3.54
C VAL A 4 -7.31 6.75 -4.69
N ARG A 5 -6.98 7.40 -5.80
CA ARG A 5 -6.33 6.78 -6.95
C ARG A 5 -5.00 7.46 -7.20
N SER A 6 -4.04 6.68 -7.61
CA SER A 6 -2.69 7.13 -7.85
C SER A 6 -2.08 6.35 -9.01
N ARG A 7 -1.24 7.00 -9.81
CA ARG A 7 -0.56 6.38 -10.93
C ARG A 7 0.86 6.90 -11.03
N SER A 8 1.80 5.99 -11.19
CA SER A 8 3.20 6.35 -11.42
C SER A 8 3.86 5.43 -12.45
N TRP A 9 4.92 5.93 -13.08
CA TRP A 9 5.76 5.16 -13.97
C TRP A 9 7.16 5.04 -13.38
N VAL A 10 7.75 3.84 -13.48
CA VAL A 10 9.12 3.54 -13.06
C VAL A 10 9.89 2.91 -14.21
N ALA A 11 11.20 3.15 -14.26
CA ALA A 11 12.07 2.67 -15.32
C ALA A 11 12.59 1.24 -15.07
N ALA A 12 11.76 0.37 -14.51
CA ALA A 12 12.11 -1.02 -14.26
C ALA A 12 11.10 -1.95 -14.92
N PRO A 13 11.52 -3.15 -15.37
CA PRO A 13 10.63 -4.12 -15.99
C PRO A 13 9.60 -4.66 -14.99
N ILE A 14 8.45 -5.11 -15.50
CA ILE A 14 7.29 -5.45 -14.67
C ILE A 14 7.54 -6.57 -13.67
N ASP A 15 8.36 -7.54 -14.01
CA ASP A 15 8.73 -8.64 -13.11
C ASP A 15 9.54 -8.14 -11.89
N GLU A 16 10.47 -7.21 -12.09
CA GLU A 16 11.22 -6.58 -10.98
C GLU A 16 10.30 -5.71 -10.12
N VAL A 17 9.43 -4.94 -10.74
CA VAL A 17 8.48 -4.08 -10.03
C VAL A 17 7.50 -4.92 -9.22
N PHE A 18 6.92 -5.93 -9.80
CA PHE A 18 6.01 -6.82 -9.09
C PHE A 18 6.71 -7.51 -7.92
N ALA A 19 7.91 -8.06 -8.13
CA ALA A 19 8.68 -8.72 -7.07
C ALA A 19 8.99 -7.77 -5.91
N PHE A 20 9.27 -6.50 -6.19
CA PHE A 20 9.50 -5.49 -5.15
C PHE A 20 8.26 -5.28 -4.27
N PHE A 21 7.08 -5.13 -4.88
CA PHE A 21 5.83 -4.92 -4.14
C PHE A 21 5.30 -6.20 -3.50
N ASP A 22 5.59 -7.35 -4.09
CA ASP A 22 5.17 -8.67 -3.58
C ASP A 22 5.93 -9.06 -2.29
N ASP A 23 7.06 -8.43 -2.03
CA ASP A 23 7.79 -8.56 -0.78
C ASP A 23 7.32 -7.49 0.22
N PRO A 24 6.53 -7.88 1.23
CA PRO A 24 5.96 -6.92 2.19
C PRO A 24 7.01 -6.24 3.07
N THR A 25 8.23 -6.75 3.15
CA THR A 25 9.33 -6.09 3.88
C THR A 25 9.75 -4.77 3.21
N ASN A 26 9.53 -4.63 1.91
CA ASN A 26 9.83 -3.40 1.17
C ASN A 26 8.88 -2.24 1.48
N LEU A 27 7.75 -2.51 2.12
CA LEU A 27 6.80 -1.45 2.51
C LEU A 27 7.44 -0.41 3.43
N ALA A 28 8.37 -0.83 4.28
CA ALA A 28 9.11 0.07 5.17
C ALA A 28 9.86 1.16 4.39
N SER A 29 10.42 0.84 3.24
CA SER A 29 11.14 1.80 2.38
C SER A 29 10.23 2.81 1.67
N LEU A 30 8.93 2.55 1.66
CA LEU A 30 7.90 3.37 1.04
C LEU A 30 7.07 4.18 2.05
N MET A 31 7.45 4.18 3.32
CA MET A 31 6.78 5.01 4.34
C MET A 31 7.51 6.36 4.49
N PRO A 32 6.77 7.49 4.38
CA PRO A 32 7.36 8.80 4.60
C PRO A 32 7.71 9.00 6.08
N PRO A 33 8.96 9.43 6.38
CA PRO A 33 9.30 9.79 7.75
C PRO A 33 8.37 10.91 8.29
N PRO A 34 8.06 10.93 9.59
CA PRO A 34 8.56 10.07 10.67
C PRO A 34 7.81 8.76 10.85
N ALA A 35 6.84 8.46 9.99
CA ALA A 35 6.09 7.21 10.07
C ALA A 35 6.99 6.01 9.78
N GLN A 36 6.81 4.95 10.55
CA GLN A 36 7.54 3.70 10.42
C GLN A 36 6.56 2.54 10.31
N ILE A 37 6.94 1.54 9.52
CA ILE A 37 6.22 0.28 9.44
C ILE A 37 7.22 -0.88 9.39
N ARG A 38 6.89 -1.98 10.07
CA ARG A 38 7.72 -3.18 10.10
C ARG A 38 6.85 -4.42 10.01
N LEU A 39 7.20 -5.34 9.13
CA LEU A 39 6.58 -6.66 9.06
C LEU A 39 6.94 -7.48 10.29
N LEU A 40 5.93 -8.03 10.97
CA LEU A 40 6.08 -8.94 12.11
C LEU A 40 5.93 -10.41 11.69
N SER A 41 4.94 -10.70 10.85
CA SER A 41 4.65 -12.08 10.42
C SER A 41 3.89 -12.14 9.12
N ILE A 42 4.02 -13.27 8.43
CA ILE A 42 3.23 -13.68 7.26
C ILE A 42 2.76 -15.11 7.52
N ASP A 43 1.45 -15.35 7.38
CA ASP A 43 0.89 -16.68 7.51
C ASP A 43 -0.32 -16.86 6.57
N PRO A 44 -0.31 -17.86 5.66
CA PRO A 44 0.82 -18.69 5.26
C PRO A 44 1.88 -17.95 4.46
N ALA A 45 3.11 -18.40 4.53
CA ALA A 45 4.22 -17.93 3.71
C ALA A 45 4.65 -19.03 2.72
N PRO A 46 5.13 -18.71 1.49
CA PRO A 46 5.23 -17.35 0.92
C PRO A 46 3.85 -16.72 0.66
N PRO A 47 3.79 -15.40 0.37
CA PRO A 47 2.53 -14.70 0.15
C PRO A 47 1.67 -15.34 -0.94
N ARG A 48 0.41 -15.60 -0.64
CA ARG A 48 -0.61 -16.12 -1.54
C ARG A 48 -2.00 -15.64 -1.11
N PRO A 49 -3.02 -15.72 -1.95
CA PRO A 49 -4.38 -15.36 -1.54
C PRO A 49 -4.78 -16.06 -0.23
N GLY A 50 -5.26 -15.28 0.74
CA GLY A 50 -5.55 -15.72 2.09
C GLY A 50 -4.42 -15.49 3.11
N SER A 51 -3.20 -15.17 2.68
CA SER A 51 -2.11 -14.83 3.59
C SER A 51 -2.45 -13.59 4.41
N VAL A 52 -2.15 -13.67 5.70
CA VAL A 52 -2.33 -12.59 6.67
C VAL A 52 -0.96 -12.03 7.05
N PHE A 53 -0.82 -10.72 6.88
CA PHE A 53 0.37 -9.98 7.28
C PHE A 53 0.08 -9.24 8.58
N GLN A 54 1.00 -9.30 9.53
CA GLN A 54 0.98 -8.42 10.68
C GLN A 54 2.12 -7.41 10.59
N PHE A 55 1.78 -6.15 10.69
CA PHE A 55 2.73 -5.04 10.70
C PHE A 55 2.67 -4.32 12.05
N ARG A 56 3.80 -3.79 12.46
CA ARG A 56 3.87 -2.74 13.48
C ARG A 56 4.09 -1.42 12.77
N TYR A 57 3.25 -0.45 13.06
CA TYR A 57 3.33 0.89 12.47
C TYR A 57 3.20 1.96 13.55
N GLY A 58 3.76 3.13 13.28
CA GLY A 58 3.65 4.25 14.19
C GLY A 58 4.70 5.33 13.97
N VAL A 59 4.78 6.23 14.95
CA VAL A 59 5.74 7.33 14.99
C VAL A 59 6.42 7.31 16.35
N GLY A 60 7.76 7.23 16.37
CA GLY A 60 8.54 7.18 17.61
C GLY A 60 8.10 6.03 18.52
N PRO A 61 7.85 6.31 19.82
CA PRO A 61 7.43 5.27 20.77
C PRO A 61 5.96 4.85 20.63
N VAL A 62 5.16 5.58 19.85
CA VAL A 62 3.74 5.28 19.64
C VAL A 62 3.62 4.28 18.50
N GLN A 63 3.50 3.00 18.85
CA GLN A 63 3.42 1.89 17.90
C GLN A 63 2.12 1.11 18.08
N ARG A 64 1.55 0.66 16.96
CA ARG A 64 0.34 -0.17 16.91
C ARG A 64 0.51 -1.32 15.93
N THR A 65 -0.32 -2.34 16.06
CA THR A 65 -0.36 -3.48 15.12
C THR A 65 -1.43 -3.24 14.07
N TRP A 66 -1.08 -3.55 12.83
CA TRP A 66 -1.98 -3.52 11.68
C TRP A 66 -1.99 -4.91 11.03
N THR A 67 -3.17 -5.51 10.93
CA THR A 67 -3.37 -6.83 10.33
C THR A 67 -4.06 -6.69 8.98
N VAL A 68 -3.42 -7.22 7.96
CA VAL A 68 -3.84 -7.11 6.55
C VAL A 68 -3.93 -8.51 5.95
N ARG A 69 -4.94 -8.73 5.12
CA ARG A 69 -5.09 -9.97 4.35
C ARG A 69 -4.85 -9.71 2.87
N LEU A 70 -4.06 -10.57 2.24
CA LEU A 70 -3.94 -10.62 0.79
C LEU A 70 -5.18 -11.32 0.22
N VAL A 71 -6.01 -10.58 -0.50
CA VAL A 71 -7.29 -11.08 -1.04
C VAL A 71 -7.09 -11.78 -2.36
N ASP A 72 -6.30 -11.17 -3.24
CA ASP A 72 -6.03 -11.68 -4.58
C ASP A 72 -4.59 -11.36 -4.99
N ARG A 73 -4.04 -12.21 -5.86
CA ARG A 73 -2.68 -12.05 -6.37
C ARG A 73 -2.54 -12.70 -7.74
N VAL A 74 -2.26 -11.89 -8.76
CA VAL A 74 -1.96 -12.33 -10.12
C VAL A 74 -0.55 -11.84 -10.45
N PRO A 75 0.46 -12.74 -10.55
CA PRO A 75 1.84 -12.37 -10.82
C PRO A 75 1.99 -11.43 -12.01
N ASN A 76 2.81 -10.38 -11.83
CA ASN A 76 3.09 -9.34 -12.82
C ASN A 76 1.87 -8.55 -13.32
N ARG A 77 0.72 -8.62 -12.60
CA ARG A 77 -0.51 -7.92 -13.00
C ARG A 77 -1.16 -7.15 -11.86
N ALA A 78 -1.43 -7.81 -10.75
CA ALA A 78 -2.18 -7.18 -9.67
C ALA A 78 -2.08 -7.96 -8.36
N PHE A 79 -2.29 -7.25 -7.26
CA PHE A 79 -2.68 -7.85 -5.99
C PHE A 79 -3.61 -6.90 -5.21
N VAL A 80 -4.34 -7.46 -4.29
CA VAL A 80 -5.37 -6.74 -3.51
C VAL A 80 -5.20 -7.07 -2.04
N ASP A 81 -5.11 -6.04 -1.23
CA ASP A 81 -5.02 -6.11 0.22
C ASP A 81 -6.26 -5.53 0.89
N GLU A 82 -6.65 -6.10 2.01
CA GLU A 82 -7.67 -5.53 2.87
C GLU A 82 -7.25 -5.54 4.34
N THR A 83 -7.68 -4.54 5.10
CA THR A 83 -7.45 -4.54 6.55
C THR A 83 -8.40 -5.50 7.25
N LEU A 84 -7.87 -6.25 8.22
CA LEU A 84 -8.65 -7.02 9.19
C LEU A 84 -8.77 -6.26 10.51
N SER A 85 -7.69 -5.58 10.92
CA SER A 85 -7.67 -4.69 12.07
C SER A 85 -6.54 -3.69 11.93
N GLY A 86 -6.71 -2.47 12.44
CA GLY A 86 -5.66 -1.48 12.38
C GLY A 86 -6.18 -0.04 12.38
N PRO A 87 -5.48 0.87 11.67
CA PRO A 87 -5.76 2.31 11.73
C PRO A 87 -7.05 2.73 11.03
N MET A 88 -7.62 1.85 10.22
CA MET A 88 -8.81 2.13 9.42
C MET A 88 -9.89 1.10 9.69
N VAL A 89 -11.13 1.53 9.73
CA VAL A 89 -12.31 0.65 9.85
C VAL A 89 -12.44 -0.21 8.59
N ARG A 90 -12.18 0.41 7.44
CA ARG A 90 -12.12 -0.29 6.15
C ARG A 90 -10.94 0.24 5.34
N PHE A 91 -10.26 -0.68 4.71
CA PHE A 91 -9.17 -0.40 3.77
C PHE A 91 -9.10 -1.55 2.77
N HIS A 92 -9.33 -1.23 1.51
CA HIS A 92 -9.22 -2.14 0.40
C HIS A 92 -8.30 -1.51 -0.63
N HIS A 93 -7.15 -2.07 -0.86
CA HIS A 93 -6.10 -1.51 -1.70
C HIS A 93 -5.79 -2.44 -2.86
N SER A 94 -6.07 -1.98 -4.05
CA SER A 94 -5.70 -2.67 -5.29
C SER A 94 -4.44 -2.05 -5.88
N HIS A 95 -3.47 -2.90 -6.17
CA HIS A 95 -2.26 -2.56 -6.92
C HIS A 95 -2.37 -3.20 -8.30
N THR A 96 -2.21 -2.41 -9.34
CA THR A 96 -2.22 -2.90 -10.73
C THR A 96 -0.94 -2.48 -11.43
N PHE A 97 -0.33 -3.42 -12.13
CA PHE A 97 0.92 -3.24 -12.85
C PHE A 97 0.69 -3.47 -14.34
N ARG A 98 1.19 -2.56 -15.17
CA ARG A 98 1.10 -2.68 -16.64
C ARG A 98 2.43 -2.34 -17.28
N PRO A 99 2.83 -3.07 -18.34
CA PRO A 99 4.00 -2.70 -19.13
C PRO A 99 3.85 -1.26 -19.65
N GLY A 100 4.90 -0.48 -19.48
CA GLY A 100 4.97 0.90 -19.96
C GLY A 100 5.96 1.07 -21.10
N ARG A 101 6.12 2.31 -21.53
CA ARG A 101 7.11 2.69 -22.54
C ARG A 101 8.53 2.41 -22.05
N ARG A 102 9.46 2.21 -22.99
CA ARG A 102 10.90 2.03 -22.72
C ARG A 102 11.21 0.87 -21.75
N GLY A 103 10.40 -0.19 -21.77
CA GLY A 103 10.58 -1.33 -20.87
C GLY A 103 10.25 -1.05 -19.41
N GLY A 104 9.68 0.11 -19.10
CA GLY A 104 9.25 0.47 -17.75
C GLY A 104 7.87 -0.10 -17.40
N THR A 105 7.39 0.29 -16.24
CA THR A 105 6.13 -0.20 -15.68
C THR A 105 5.27 0.94 -15.16
N TRP A 106 3.98 0.91 -15.49
CA TRP A 106 2.95 1.71 -14.86
C TRP A 106 2.44 0.99 -13.61
N ILE A 107 2.41 1.73 -12.50
CA ILE A 107 1.87 1.28 -11.22
C ILE A 107 0.63 2.12 -10.96
N GLU A 108 -0.50 1.46 -10.80
CA GLU A 108 -1.77 2.10 -10.45
C GLU A 108 -2.24 1.59 -9.09
N ASP A 109 -2.55 2.51 -8.20
CA ASP A 109 -3.08 2.23 -6.86
C ASP A 109 -4.50 2.75 -6.77
N ARG A 110 -5.38 1.94 -6.19
CA ARG A 110 -6.73 2.35 -5.83
C ARG A 110 -6.99 1.93 -4.38
N VAL A 111 -7.21 2.92 -3.54
CA VAL A 111 -7.52 2.71 -2.13
C VAL A 111 -8.94 3.15 -1.84
N ASP A 112 -9.75 2.23 -1.41
CA ASP A 112 -11.11 2.45 -0.89
C ASP A 112 -11.05 2.29 0.62
N PHE A 113 -11.37 3.34 1.38
CA PHE A 113 -11.10 3.36 2.81
C PHE A 113 -12.18 4.08 3.62
N HIS A 114 -12.17 3.81 4.94
CA HIS A 114 -12.98 4.50 5.94
C HIS A 114 -12.25 4.50 7.28
N VAL A 115 -12.08 5.66 7.88
CA VAL A 115 -11.29 5.83 9.12
C VAL A 115 -12.16 6.15 10.31
N GLY A 116 -13.11 7.03 10.12
CA GLY A 116 -13.91 7.61 11.22
C GLY A 116 -15.22 6.86 11.49
N PRO A 117 -15.98 7.34 12.48
CA PRO A 117 -17.36 6.88 12.69
C PRO A 117 -18.25 7.33 11.53
N ASP A 118 -19.40 6.69 11.38
CA ASP A 118 -20.38 7.11 10.40
C ASP A 118 -20.88 8.54 10.64
N GLY A 119 -21.35 9.21 9.57
CA GLY A 119 -21.92 10.54 9.63
C GLY A 119 -20.96 11.66 9.24
N ARG A 120 -21.35 12.90 9.52
CA ARG A 120 -20.61 14.10 9.08
C ARG A 120 -19.19 14.18 9.66
N MET A 121 -19.01 13.80 10.92
CA MET A 121 -17.70 13.78 11.56
C MET A 121 -16.77 12.76 10.89
N GLY A 122 -17.29 11.56 10.61
CA GLY A 122 -16.53 10.54 9.90
C GLY A 122 -16.17 10.98 8.48
N ALA A 123 -17.07 11.64 7.76
CA ALA A 123 -16.78 12.19 6.44
C ALA A 123 -15.65 13.24 6.48
N ALA A 124 -15.58 14.08 7.52
CA ALA A 124 -14.50 15.05 7.70
C ALA A 124 -13.16 14.35 8.00
N VAL A 125 -13.17 13.31 8.83
CA VAL A 125 -11.99 12.48 9.13
C VAL A 125 -11.51 11.77 7.86
N ASP A 126 -12.41 11.19 7.10
CA ASP A 126 -12.08 10.53 5.83
C ASP A 126 -11.48 11.49 4.80
N ALA A 127 -12.03 12.72 4.71
CA ALA A 127 -11.49 13.73 3.82
C ALA A 127 -10.04 14.11 4.19
N LEU A 128 -9.76 14.28 5.49
CA LEU A 128 -8.40 14.56 5.98
C LEU A 128 -7.47 13.37 5.72
N ALA A 129 -7.91 12.16 6.03
CA ALA A 129 -7.15 10.94 5.77
C ALA A 129 -6.86 10.77 4.27
N GLY A 130 -7.81 11.09 3.41
CA GLY A 130 -7.63 11.07 1.96
C GLY A 130 -6.57 12.06 1.47
N LEU A 131 -6.53 13.26 2.05
CA LEU A 131 -5.49 14.24 1.76
C LEU A 131 -4.11 13.71 2.18
N VAL A 132 -3.98 13.21 3.41
CA VAL A 132 -2.72 12.63 3.92
C VAL A 132 -2.27 11.47 3.02
N MET A 133 -3.19 10.62 2.62
CA MET A 133 -2.90 9.47 1.74
C MET A 133 -2.39 9.92 0.37
N ARG A 134 -2.99 10.96 -0.22
CA ARG A 134 -2.52 11.53 -1.50
C ARG A 134 -1.11 12.08 -1.39
N LEU A 135 -0.80 12.80 -0.31
CA LEU A 135 0.56 13.30 -0.05
C LEU A 135 1.55 12.15 0.16
N THR A 136 1.13 11.10 0.85
CA THR A 136 1.91 9.87 1.00
C THR A 136 2.23 9.24 -0.36
N PHE A 137 1.27 9.15 -1.27
CA PHE A 137 1.51 8.64 -2.62
C PHE A 137 2.48 9.50 -3.43
N VAL A 138 2.41 10.83 -3.32
CA VAL A 138 3.38 11.72 -3.98
C VAL A 138 4.80 11.40 -3.52
N TRP A 139 4.99 11.25 -2.21
CA TRP A 139 6.29 10.87 -1.65
C TRP A 139 6.72 9.45 -2.09
N ARG A 140 5.79 8.48 -2.05
CA ARG A 140 6.03 7.11 -2.49
C ARG A 140 6.46 7.05 -3.95
N HIS A 141 5.83 7.80 -4.84
CA HIS A 141 6.19 7.85 -6.26
C HIS A 141 7.63 8.34 -6.47
N ALA A 142 8.03 9.38 -5.76
CA ALA A 142 9.41 9.85 -5.82
C ALA A 142 10.39 8.76 -5.31
N ARG A 143 10.02 8.06 -4.26
CA ARG A 143 10.81 6.98 -3.68
C ARG A 143 10.89 5.76 -4.60
N GLN A 144 9.77 5.33 -5.15
CA GLN A 144 9.69 4.22 -6.12
C GLN A 144 10.58 4.46 -7.33
N ARG A 145 10.54 5.67 -7.90
CA ARG A 145 11.39 6.04 -9.04
C ARG A 145 12.89 5.97 -8.73
N ARG A 146 13.27 6.15 -7.48
CA ARG A 146 14.68 6.02 -7.05
C ARG A 146 15.09 4.57 -6.83
N LEU A 147 14.19 3.76 -6.28
CA LEU A 147 14.46 2.36 -5.93
C LEU A 147 14.33 1.41 -7.13
N LEU A 148 13.44 1.72 -8.08
CA LEU A 148 13.12 0.89 -9.25
C LEU A 148 13.60 1.57 -10.54
N ARG A 149 14.89 1.50 -10.77
CA ARG A 149 15.53 2.14 -11.94
C ARG A 149 15.91 1.17 -13.05
N GLY A 150 15.66 -0.11 -12.89
CA GLY A 150 16.04 -1.12 -13.89
C GLY A 150 17.54 -1.35 -14.01
#